data_4f81e121dada7ddb7f4b32ff8d1f0350
#
_entry.id   4f81e121dada7ddb7f4b32ff8d1f0350
#
_cell.length_a   1.000
_cell.length_b   1.000
_cell.length_c   1.000
_cell.angle_alpha   90.00
_cell.angle_beta   90.00
_cell.angle_gamma   90.00
#
_symmetry.space_group_name_H-M   'P 1'
#
loop_
_entity.id
_entity.type
_entity.pdbx_description
1 polymer ?
#
loop_
_entity_poly.entity_id
_entity_poly.type
_entity_poly.pdbx_seq_one_letter_code
_entity_poly.pdbx_strand_id
1 'polypeptide(L)'
;CGALHTALEIAPGETKTLAFILGRHKESVADEIIASYEDVSVCDKEIEELKKYWHSKLENFKVNTPSKAFNSMVNTWNAYQCFLTFTWSRAASFVYCGERNGYGYRDTVQDIQGVIHTDPDAALEKIRFMLSAQVNNGGGLPLVRFDHDERAGHEGTPDDPDYVRETGHPAYRADDALWLFPTVYKYVSETGNLAFMDEEITWSNVEEKASVYEHLKRAIDFSMNHLGPHGLPAGLHADWNDCLRLGKNGESSFVAMQLYYAFTIMRKFAEKKNDTEYIAYLDKTQKDIGEKINKLWWEDDRFNRGFKETGELIGSKKDPEASMWLNPQTWSVISGLATREQADKAMASVDRELNTAYGAKIMAPSYVDHYFDGALAGLFPPSTKENGGIFSQTQGWLILAEALLGNGNEAFKYFEESSPSSQNDKAEVRKLEPYVHGQYTCLLYTSPSPRDTERS
;
A
#
# COMPACT_ATOMS: atom_id res chain seq x y z
N CYS A 1 -8.40 28.45 17.15
CA CYS A 1 -7.87 29.27 16.06
C CYS A 1 -6.90 30.29 16.62
N GLY A 2 -5.72 30.46 16.00
CA GLY A 2 -4.80 31.55 16.29
C GLY A 2 -4.96 32.66 15.26
N ALA A 3 -4.78 33.90 15.66
CA ALA A 3 -4.77 35.05 14.76
C ALA A 3 -3.60 35.97 15.15
N LEU A 4 -2.84 36.39 14.17
CA LEU A 4 -1.80 37.40 14.31
C LEU A 4 -2.28 38.67 13.64
N HIS A 5 -2.09 39.81 14.28
CA HIS A 5 -2.42 41.12 13.76
C HIS A 5 -1.22 42.04 13.85
N THR A 6 -0.89 42.71 12.74
CA THR A 6 0.12 43.76 12.70
C THR A 6 -0.39 44.97 11.94
N ALA A 7 -0.06 46.17 12.39
CA ALA A 7 -0.38 47.42 11.71
C ALA A 7 0.86 47.91 10.97
N LEU A 8 0.68 48.31 9.70
CA LEU A 8 1.74 48.83 8.85
C LEU A 8 1.39 50.19 8.30
N GLU A 9 2.34 51.09 8.37
CA GLU A 9 2.33 52.33 7.60
C GLU A 9 3.31 52.20 6.44
N ILE A 10 2.81 52.38 5.21
CA ILE A 10 3.61 52.24 3.98
C ILE A 10 3.52 53.57 3.23
N ALA A 11 4.66 54.23 3.02
CA ALA A 11 4.73 55.47 2.27
C ALA A 11 4.62 55.21 0.74
N PRO A 12 4.25 56.23 -0.07
CA PRO A 12 4.21 56.09 -1.50
C PRO A 12 5.55 55.62 -2.09
N GLY A 13 5.53 54.47 -2.83
CA GLY A 13 6.72 53.83 -3.40
C GLY A 13 7.52 52.94 -2.42
N GLU A 14 7.11 52.84 -1.17
CA GLU A 14 7.73 51.95 -0.17
C GLU A 14 7.14 50.53 -0.29
N THR A 15 8.00 49.52 -0.06
CA THR A 15 7.60 48.11 0.09
C THR A 15 8.06 47.62 1.46
N LYS A 16 7.18 46.95 2.21
CA LYS A 16 7.53 46.27 3.46
C LYS A 16 7.24 44.80 3.35
N THR A 17 8.17 43.98 3.78
CA THR A 17 8.04 42.50 3.83
C THR A 17 7.87 42.06 5.28
N LEU A 18 6.96 41.12 5.50
CA LEU A 18 6.75 40.46 6.80
C LEU A 18 6.89 38.98 6.65
N ALA A 19 7.44 38.32 7.65
CA ALA A 19 7.41 36.87 7.80
C ALA A 19 6.49 36.48 8.94
N PHE A 20 5.68 35.45 8.71
CA PHE A 20 4.88 34.79 9.73
C PHE A 20 5.39 33.38 9.88
N ILE A 21 5.72 32.99 11.11
CA ILE A 21 6.26 31.68 11.43
C ILE A 21 5.15 30.83 12.04
N LEU A 22 4.87 29.67 11.43
CA LEU A 22 4.01 28.62 11.97
C LEU A 22 4.83 27.33 12.03
N GLY A 23 5.02 26.81 13.23
CA GLY A 23 5.78 25.59 13.44
C GLY A 23 5.27 24.77 14.61
N ARG A 24 5.70 23.50 14.65
CA ARG A 24 5.52 22.60 15.78
C ARG A 24 6.88 22.04 16.15
N HIS A 25 7.39 22.40 17.31
CA HIS A 25 8.68 21.93 17.80
C HIS A 25 8.70 21.81 19.32
N LYS A 26 9.79 21.22 19.87
CA LYS A 26 10.02 21.26 21.32
C LYS A 26 10.29 22.70 21.74
N GLU A 27 9.78 23.11 22.89
CA GLU A 27 9.95 24.48 23.43
C GLU A 27 11.44 24.89 23.49
N SER A 28 12.33 23.93 23.83
CA SER A 28 13.77 24.17 23.96
C SER A 28 14.49 24.67 22.72
N VAL A 29 13.89 24.53 21.53
CA VAL A 29 14.49 24.96 20.24
C VAL A 29 13.60 25.98 19.50
N ALA A 30 12.42 26.29 20.02
CA ALA A 30 11.50 27.21 19.36
C ALA A 30 12.08 28.61 19.23
N ASP A 31 12.71 29.14 20.29
CA ASP A 31 13.33 30.47 20.29
C ASP A 31 14.47 30.58 19.30
N GLU A 32 15.31 29.54 19.16
CA GLU A 32 16.40 29.48 18.20
C GLU A 32 15.87 29.51 16.76
N ILE A 33 14.81 28.72 16.48
CA ILE A 33 14.15 28.71 15.17
C ILE A 33 13.54 30.08 14.87
N ILE A 34 12.85 30.70 15.80
CA ILE A 34 12.25 32.04 15.62
C ILE A 34 13.34 33.06 15.32
N ALA A 35 14.41 33.07 16.10
CA ALA A 35 15.52 34.01 15.93
C ALA A 35 16.21 33.85 14.55
N SER A 36 16.26 32.64 13.98
CA SER A 36 16.84 32.39 12.65
C SER A 36 16.08 33.10 11.51
N TYR A 37 14.80 33.46 11.71
CA TYR A 37 13.95 34.14 10.74
C TYR A 37 13.67 35.61 11.05
N GLU A 38 14.38 36.24 12.02
CA GLU A 38 14.27 37.68 12.27
C GLU A 38 14.71 38.51 11.06
N ASP A 39 15.70 38.02 10.31
CA ASP A 39 16.05 38.57 9.00
C ASP A 39 15.19 37.91 7.91
N VAL A 40 14.24 38.66 7.37
CA VAL A 40 13.31 38.19 6.33
C VAL A 40 14.04 37.70 5.08
N SER A 41 15.25 38.15 4.80
CA SER A 41 16.05 37.69 3.66
C SER A 41 16.43 36.20 3.77
N VAL A 42 16.41 35.63 4.96
CA VAL A 42 16.61 34.19 5.20
C VAL A 42 15.50 33.38 4.53
N CYS A 43 14.27 33.89 4.50
CA CYS A 43 13.15 33.19 3.87
C CYS A 43 13.39 32.94 2.37
N ASP A 44 13.94 33.92 1.65
CA ASP A 44 14.23 33.78 0.22
C ASP A 44 15.33 32.72 -0.02
N LYS A 45 16.35 32.70 0.84
CA LYS A 45 17.41 31.68 0.80
C LYS A 45 16.84 30.27 1.06
N GLU A 46 16.03 30.13 2.08
CA GLU A 46 15.37 28.85 2.43
C GLU A 46 14.48 28.33 1.29
N ILE A 47 13.75 29.22 0.61
CA ILE A 47 12.95 28.83 -0.57
C ILE A 47 13.85 28.30 -1.68
N GLU A 48 14.97 28.93 -1.97
CA GLU A 48 15.90 28.45 -3.01
C GLU A 48 16.57 27.11 -2.60
N GLU A 49 16.90 26.92 -1.34
CA GLU A 49 17.42 25.65 -0.83
C GLU A 49 16.37 24.55 -0.89
N LEU A 50 15.11 24.84 -0.54
CA LEU A 50 14.00 23.91 -0.65
C LEU A 50 13.74 23.50 -2.12
N LYS A 51 13.79 24.44 -3.06
CA LYS A 51 13.71 24.14 -4.50
C LYS A 51 14.83 23.18 -4.93
N LYS A 52 16.08 23.45 -4.53
CA LYS A 52 17.21 22.58 -4.84
C LYS A 52 17.02 21.19 -4.26
N TYR A 53 16.55 21.09 -3.01
CA TYR A 53 16.26 19.83 -2.35
C TYR A 53 15.26 19.00 -3.17
N TRP A 54 14.10 19.58 -3.50
CA TRP A 54 13.08 18.85 -4.28
C TRP A 54 13.58 18.49 -5.69
N HIS A 55 14.26 19.37 -6.38
CA HIS A 55 14.83 19.04 -7.68
C HIS A 55 15.82 17.88 -7.59
N SER A 56 16.69 17.88 -6.59
CA SER A 56 17.66 16.79 -6.41
C SER A 56 16.98 15.42 -6.19
N LYS A 57 15.84 15.38 -5.49
CA LYS A 57 15.06 14.15 -5.31
C LYS A 57 14.32 13.74 -6.57
N LEU A 58 13.64 14.69 -7.24
CA LEU A 58 12.82 14.42 -8.42
C LEU A 58 13.65 14.11 -9.68
N GLU A 59 14.93 14.48 -9.73
CA GLU A 59 15.78 14.24 -10.89
C GLU A 59 16.28 12.80 -11.03
N ASN A 60 16.16 11.99 -9.98
CA ASN A 60 16.59 10.60 -10.00
C ASN A 60 15.74 9.70 -10.93
N PHE A 61 14.50 10.09 -11.23
CA PHE A 61 13.64 9.36 -12.13
C PHE A 61 12.80 10.32 -12.99
N LYS A 62 13.10 10.38 -14.28
CA LYS A 62 12.39 11.23 -15.25
C LYS A 62 12.04 10.49 -16.52
N VAL A 63 10.88 10.78 -17.05
CA VAL A 63 10.41 10.30 -18.33
C VAL A 63 10.13 11.48 -19.28
N ASN A 64 10.28 11.24 -20.57
CA ASN A 64 9.90 12.19 -21.62
C ASN A 64 9.11 11.44 -22.70
N THR A 65 7.80 11.51 -22.60
CA THR A 65 6.86 10.85 -23.50
C THR A 65 6.03 11.88 -24.26
N PRO A 66 5.29 11.49 -25.30
CA PRO A 66 4.35 12.40 -25.98
C PRO A 66 3.23 12.93 -25.07
N SER A 67 2.88 12.23 -23.97
CA SER A 67 1.85 12.66 -23.03
C SER A 67 2.41 13.62 -21.98
N LYS A 68 2.05 14.90 -22.09
CA LYS A 68 2.44 15.92 -21.11
C LYS A 68 1.84 15.64 -19.72
N ALA A 69 0.61 15.13 -19.66
CA ALA A 69 -0.06 14.77 -18.41
C ALA A 69 0.68 13.64 -17.71
N PHE A 70 1.06 12.58 -18.45
CA PHE A 70 1.87 11.50 -17.93
C PHE A 70 3.22 11.99 -17.40
N ASN A 71 3.94 12.79 -18.19
CA ASN A 71 5.24 13.33 -17.77
C ASN A 71 5.13 14.18 -16.50
N SER A 72 4.08 15.00 -16.37
CA SER A 72 3.84 15.83 -15.19
C SER A 72 3.60 14.96 -13.95
N MET A 73 2.74 13.94 -14.06
CA MET A 73 2.45 13.05 -12.94
C MET A 73 3.69 12.25 -12.52
N VAL A 74 4.37 11.61 -13.46
CA VAL A 74 5.51 10.74 -13.16
C VAL A 74 6.72 11.54 -12.67
N ASN A 75 7.06 12.66 -13.34
CA ASN A 75 8.28 13.41 -13.03
C ASN A 75 8.18 14.28 -11.77
N THR A 76 6.97 14.55 -11.27
CA THR A 76 6.77 15.47 -10.16
C THR A 76 5.76 14.95 -9.14
N TRP A 77 4.50 14.82 -9.54
CA TRP A 77 3.42 14.69 -8.58
C TRP A 77 3.34 13.33 -7.91
N ASN A 78 3.59 12.24 -8.64
CA ASN A 78 3.61 10.90 -8.03
C ASN A 78 4.76 10.78 -7.03
N ALA A 79 5.96 11.24 -7.38
CA ALA A 79 7.10 11.22 -6.47
C ALA A 79 6.85 12.08 -5.22
N TYR A 80 6.29 13.29 -5.40
CA TYR A 80 5.89 14.16 -4.30
C TYR A 80 4.85 13.50 -3.39
N GLN A 81 3.79 12.91 -3.96
CA GLN A 81 2.75 12.22 -3.18
C GLN A 81 3.31 11.00 -2.44
N CYS A 82 4.17 10.21 -3.08
CA CYS A 82 4.85 9.08 -2.42
C CYS A 82 5.68 9.57 -1.23
N PHE A 83 6.39 10.68 -1.39
CA PHE A 83 7.21 11.25 -0.31
C PHE A 83 6.36 11.76 0.86
N LEU A 84 5.22 12.40 0.58
CA LEU A 84 4.28 12.83 1.63
C LEU A 84 3.70 11.63 2.37
N THR A 85 3.26 10.60 1.66
CA THR A 85 2.70 9.39 2.28
C THR A 85 3.76 8.66 3.10
N PHE A 86 4.99 8.56 2.61
CA PHE A 86 6.12 7.98 3.32
C PHE A 86 6.44 8.72 4.62
N THR A 87 6.40 10.06 4.60
CA THR A 87 6.79 10.92 5.73
C THR A 87 5.67 10.99 6.77
N TRP A 88 4.45 11.19 6.31
CA TRP A 88 3.30 11.50 7.18
C TRP A 88 2.39 10.29 7.41
N SER A 89 2.55 9.24 6.61
CA SER A 89 1.63 8.09 6.61
C SER A 89 0.17 8.59 6.53
N ARG A 90 -0.71 8.01 7.30
CA ARG A 90 -2.13 8.40 7.38
C ARG A 90 -2.37 9.61 8.28
N ALA A 91 -1.35 10.10 8.99
CA ALA A 91 -1.46 11.25 9.90
C ALA A 91 -1.75 12.58 9.17
N ALA A 92 -1.61 12.63 7.85
CA ALA A 92 -1.97 13.78 7.03
C ALA A 92 -3.49 14.07 7.01
N SER A 93 -4.34 13.15 7.47
CA SER A 93 -5.79 13.31 7.49
C SER A 93 -6.36 13.18 8.90
N PHE A 94 -6.80 14.28 9.49
CA PHE A 94 -7.53 14.28 10.77
C PHE A 94 -8.82 13.45 10.74
N VAL A 95 -9.50 13.41 9.61
CA VAL A 95 -10.77 12.68 9.46
C VAL A 95 -10.54 11.18 9.41
N TYR A 96 -9.43 10.76 8.82
CA TYR A 96 -9.17 9.35 8.53
C TYR A 96 -8.26 8.67 9.56
N CYS A 97 -7.28 9.40 10.08
CA CYS A 97 -6.23 8.84 10.94
C CYS A 97 -5.89 9.72 12.14
N GLY A 98 -6.61 10.80 12.36
CA GLY A 98 -6.25 11.89 13.28
C GLY A 98 -6.01 11.51 14.74
N GLU A 99 -6.37 10.29 15.13
CA GLU A 99 -6.17 9.79 16.49
C GLU A 99 -5.34 8.51 16.55
N ARG A 100 -4.80 8.02 15.41
CA ARG A 100 -3.93 6.85 15.43
C ARG A 100 -2.54 7.22 15.94
N ASN A 101 -2.10 6.50 16.96
CA ASN A 101 -0.79 6.68 17.59
C ASN A 101 0.32 5.85 16.93
N GLY A 102 0.23 5.59 15.64
CA GLY A 102 1.22 4.75 14.96
C GLY A 102 0.95 4.56 13.46
N TYR A 103 1.79 3.72 12.89
CA TYR A 103 1.78 3.33 11.48
C TYR A 103 1.03 2.02 11.29
N GLY A 104 0.21 1.91 10.24
CA GLY A 104 -0.24 0.61 9.75
C GLY A 104 0.96 -0.14 9.15
N TYR A 105 1.18 -1.39 9.54
CA TYR A 105 2.36 -2.14 9.12
C TYR A 105 2.46 -2.26 7.60
N ARG A 106 1.49 -2.91 6.97
CA ARG A 106 1.50 -3.12 5.51
C ARG A 106 1.46 -1.83 4.72
N ASP A 107 0.73 -0.81 5.23
CA ASP A 107 0.64 0.48 4.58
C ASP A 107 2.02 1.13 4.46
N THR A 108 2.74 1.19 5.59
CA THR A 108 4.06 1.82 5.64
C THR A 108 5.10 1.04 4.86
N VAL A 109 5.09 -0.30 4.95
CA VAL A 109 6.02 -1.13 4.16
C VAL A 109 5.81 -0.94 2.66
N GLN A 110 4.57 -0.76 2.20
CA GLN A 110 4.28 -0.47 0.80
C GLN A 110 4.67 0.96 0.41
N ASP A 111 4.39 1.95 1.27
CA ASP A 111 4.72 3.36 1.03
C ASP A 111 6.22 3.56 0.79
N ILE A 112 7.08 2.81 1.48
CA ILE A 112 8.54 2.82 1.27
C ILE A 112 8.90 2.56 -0.19
N GLN A 113 8.20 1.67 -0.89
CA GLN A 113 8.51 1.32 -2.27
C GLN A 113 8.43 2.51 -3.23
N GLY A 114 7.60 3.50 -2.91
CA GLY A 114 7.45 4.72 -3.70
C GLY A 114 8.61 5.71 -3.56
N VAL A 115 9.49 5.51 -2.56
CA VAL A 115 10.56 6.47 -2.22
C VAL A 115 11.97 5.90 -2.45
N ILE A 116 12.12 4.59 -2.57
CA ILE A 116 13.44 3.92 -2.70
C ILE A 116 14.32 4.56 -3.78
N HIS A 117 13.77 4.90 -4.95
CA HIS A 117 14.52 5.48 -6.06
C HIS A 117 14.82 6.97 -5.89
N THR A 118 14.10 7.68 -5.02
CA THR A 118 14.28 9.11 -4.76
C THR A 118 15.15 9.37 -3.53
N ASP A 119 15.02 8.54 -2.50
CA ASP A 119 15.77 8.66 -1.25
C ASP A 119 16.03 7.27 -0.63
N PRO A 120 17.00 6.51 -1.16
CA PRO A 120 17.29 5.17 -0.70
C PRO A 120 17.76 5.11 0.77
N ASP A 121 18.41 6.17 1.28
CA ASP A 121 18.87 6.21 2.66
C ASP A 121 17.69 6.32 3.63
N ALA A 122 16.78 7.26 3.39
CA ALA A 122 15.56 7.38 4.19
C ALA A 122 14.68 6.11 4.07
N ALA A 123 14.61 5.52 2.89
CA ALA A 123 13.91 4.24 2.68
C ALA A 123 14.52 3.12 3.52
N LEU A 124 15.87 3.01 3.58
CA LEU A 124 16.56 2.01 4.39
C LEU A 124 16.24 2.17 5.88
N GLU A 125 16.30 3.38 6.40
CA GLU A 125 15.95 3.66 7.82
C GLU A 125 14.53 3.21 8.14
N LYS A 126 13.56 3.52 7.24
CA LYS A 126 12.19 3.09 7.44
C LYS A 126 12.00 1.58 7.28
N ILE A 127 12.77 0.91 6.40
CA ILE A 127 12.76 -0.56 6.29
C ILE A 127 13.26 -1.19 7.61
N ARG A 128 14.35 -0.66 8.19
CA ARG A 128 14.87 -1.11 9.49
C ARG A 128 13.82 -0.97 10.59
N PHE A 129 13.17 0.18 10.66
CA PHE A 129 12.08 0.44 11.60
C PHE A 129 10.91 -0.54 11.42
N MET A 130 10.50 -0.85 10.20
CA MET A 130 9.41 -1.79 9.96
C MET A 130 9.81 -3.25 10.19
N LEU A 131 11.07 -3.62 9.95
CA LEU A 131 11.60 -4.93 10.31
C LEU A 131 11.66 -5.11 11.84
N SER A 132 12.06 -4.09 12.60
CA SER A 132 12.04 -4.16 14.06
C SER A 132 10.63 -4.26 14.64
N ALA A 133 9.60 -3.91 13.88
CA ALA A 133 8.19 -4.07 14.24
C ALA A 133 7.60 -5.44 13.83
N GLN A 134 8.41 -6.34 13.30
CA GLN A 134 8.02 -7.72 13.07
C GLN A 134 8.12 -8.52 14.37
N VAL A 135 7.10 -9.29 14.69
CA VAL A 135 7.06 -10.20 15.85
C VAL A 135 7.93 -11.43 15.58
N ASN A 136 8.52 -12.02 16.58
CA ASN A 136 9.40 -13.19 16.43
C ASN A 136 8.71 -14.45 15.87
N ASN A 137 7.37 -14.46 15.84
CA ASN A 137 6.59 -15.48 15.14
C ASN A 137 6.52 -15.25 13.61
N GLY A 138 7.04 -14.10 13.12
CA GLY A 138 7.08 -13.72 11.72
C GLY A 138 5.96 -12.78 11.26
N GLY A 139 4.93 -12.56 12.07
CA GLY A 139 3.84 -11.61 11.77
C GLY A 139 4.27 -10.17 11.97
N GLY A 140 3.65 -9.24 11.24
CA GLY A 140 3.79 -7.80 11.48
C GLY A 140 2.86 -7.32 12.58
N LEU A 141 3.28 -6.34 13.38
CA LEU A 141 2.37 -5.65 14.31
C LEU A 141 1.31 -4.88 13.51
N PRO A 142 0.02 -5.12 13.68
CA PRO A 142 -1.02 -4.42 12.91
C PRO A 142 -0.98 -2.90 13.04
N LEU A 143 -0.52 -2.41 14.19
CA LEU A 143 -0.18 -1.01 14.44
C LEU A 143 1.21 -0.91 15.04
N VAL A 144 2.10 -0.16 14.41
CA VAL A 144 3.45 0.15 14.88
C VAL A 144 3.41 1.55 15.49
N ARG A 145 3.66 1.67 16.78
CA ARG A 145 3.60 2.96 17.48
C ARG A 145 4.68 3.92 16.99
N PHE A 146 4.46 5.23 17.11
CA PHE A 146 5.46 6.23 16.72
C PHE A 146 6.73 6.19 17.59
N ASP A 147 6.61 5.70 18.82
CA ASP A 147 7.71 5.49 19.77
C ASP A 147 8.23 4.05 19.81
N HIS A 148 7.98 3.28 18.73
CA HIS A 148 8.37 1.87 18.64
C HIS A 148 9.88 1.65 18.83
N ASP A 149 10.74 2.57 18.37
CA ASP A 149 12.20 2.46 18.58
C ASP A 149 12.59 2.35 20.05
N GLU A 150 11.80 2.96 20.95
CA GLU A 150 12.02 2.88 22.40
C GLU A 150 11.45 1.58 23.01
N ARG A 151 10.65 0.82 22.25
CA ARG A 151 9.92 -0.37 22.67
C ARG A 151 10.39 -1.66 22.01
N ALA A 152 11.15 -1.57 20.93
CA ALA A 152 11.63 -2.74 20.18
C ALA A 152 12.32 -3.73 21.12
N GLY A 153 11.94 -5.01 21.04
CA GLY A 153 12.37 -6.05 21.98
C GLY A 153 11.42 -6.32 23.15
N HIS A 154 10.46 -5.42 23.40
CA HIS A 154 9.52 -5.50 24.53
C HIS A 154 8.10 -5.10 24.18
N GLU A 155 7.79 -4.94 22.88
CA GLU A 155 6.46 -4.53 22.42
C GLU A 155 5.43 -5.65 22.67
N GLY A 156 4.22 -5.27 23.08
CA GLY A 156 3.10 -6.20 23.12
C GLY A 156 2.70 -6.69 21.72
N THR A 157 1.96 -7.78 21.67
CA THR A 157 1.47 -8.38 20.42
C THR A 157 -0.06 -8.46 20.42
N PRO A 158 -0.73 -8.77 19.31
CA PRO A 158 -2.17 -9.01 19.27
C PRO A 158 -2.68 -10.09 20.24
N ASP A 159 -1.79 -10.95 20.75
CA ASP A 159 -2.11 -11.96 21.78
C ASP A 159 -2.05 -11.37 23.21
N ASP A 160 -1.57 -10.14 23.36
CA ASP A 160 -1.48 -9.42 24.64
C ASP A 160 -2.71 -8.49 24.82
N PRO A 161 -3.52 -8.68 25.87
CA PRO A 161 -4.68 -7.83 26.16
C PRO A 161 -4.33 -6.34 26.31
N ASP A 162 -3.16 -6.00 26.80
CA ASP A 162 -2.73 -4.61 26.96
C ASP A 162 -2.43 -3.97 25.63
N TYR A 163 -1.74 -4.69 24.73
CA TYR A 163 -1.56 -4.22 23.35
C TYR A 163 -2.91 -3.99 22.64
N VAL A 164 -3.83 -4.95 22.79
CA VAL A 164 -5.17 -4.84 22.18
C VAL A 164 -5.94 -3.63 22.70
N ARG A 165 -5.88 -3.42 24.03
CA ARG A 165 -6.54 -2.26 24.66
C ARG A 165 -5.98 -0.93 24.16
N GLU A 166 -4.66 -0.84 23.98
CA GLU A 166 -3.98 0.39 23.60
C GLU A 166 -4.05 0.67 22.09
N THR A 167 -4.05 -0.36 21.26
CA THR A 167 -4.00 -0.21 19.81
C THR A 167 -5.35 -0.43 19.11
N GLY A 168 -6.26 -1.16 19.75
CA GLY A 168 -7.53 -1.57 19.14
C GLY A 168 -7.41 -2.70 18.12
N HIS A 169 -6.24 -3.38 18.05
CA HIS A 169 -5.96 -4.45 17.08
C HIS A 169 -5.86 -5.83 17.74
N PRO A 170 -6.94 -6.63 17.75
CA PRO A 170 -7.01 -7.89 18.49
C PRO A 170 -6.42 -9.09 17.74
N ALA A 171 -5.92 -8.93 16.51
CA ALA A 171 -5.44 -10.05 15.71
C ALA A 171 -4.51 -9.61 14.58
N TYR A 172 -3.62 -10.54 14.18
CA TYR A 172 -2.76 -10.35 13.00
C TYR A 172 -3.58 -10.30 11.71
N ARG A 173 -3.10 -9.54 10.74
CA ARG A 173 -3.54 -9.61 9.35
C ARG A 173 -2.71 -10.63 8.59
N ALA A 174 -3.31 -11.23 7.57
CA ALA A 174 -2.68 -12.34 6.85
C ALA A 174 -1.54 -11.88 5.91
N ASP A 175 -1.56 -10.63 5.48
CA ASP A 175 -0.66 -10.10 4.45
C ASP A 175 0.44 -9.17 4.96
N ASP A 176 0.36 -8.70 6.22
CA ASP A 176 1.25 -7.64 6.74
C ASP A 176 2.73 -7.93 6.45
N ALA A 177 3.25 -9.05 6.89
CA ALA A 177 4.68 -9.39 6.75
C ALA A 177 5.09 -9.76 5.32
N LEU A 178 4.14 -10.16 4.46
CA LEU A 178 4.44 -10.50 3.07
C LEU A 178 4.82 -9.28 2.22
N TRP A 179 4.45 -8.07 2.65
CA TRP A 179 4.85 -6.84 1.98
C TRP A 179 6.33 -6.50 2.15
N LEU A 180 7.03 -7.11 3.11
CA LEU A 180 8.48 -6.98 3.26
C LEU A 180 9.22 -7.47 2.01
N PHE A 181 8.75 -8.54 1.36
CA PHE A 181 9.46 -9.14 0.22
C PHE A 181 9.62 -8.18 -0.96
N PRO A 182 8.56 -7.61 -1.55
CA PRO A 182 8.72 -6.66 -2.64
C PRO A 182 9.50 -5.41 -2.22
N THR A 183 9.36 -4.95 -0.97
CA THR A 183 10.03 -3.74 -0.48
C THR A 183 11.53 -3.96 -0.31
N VAL A 184 11.95 -5.01 0.39
CA VAL A 184 13.38 -5.34 0.56
C VAL A 184 14.02 -5.70 -0.78
N TYR A 185 13.32 -6.48 -1.62
CA TYR A 185 13.83 -6.83 -2.94
C TYR A 185 14.04 -5.62 -3.83
N LYS A 186 13.07 -4.68 -3.83
CA LYS A 186 13.18 -3.44 -4.60
C LYS A 186 14.35 -2.58 -4.09
N TYR A 187 14.51 -2.45 -2.76
CA TYR A 187 15.64 -1.73 -2.18
C TYR A 187 16.99 -2.32 -2.59
N VAL A 188 17.15 -3.64 -2.41
CA VAL A 188 18.41 -4.33 -2.78
C VAL A 188 18.66 -4.26 -4.29
N SER A 189 17.61 -4.35 -5.11
CA SER A 189 17.74 -4.27 -6.58
C SER A 189 18.13 -2.88 -7.05
N GLU A 190 17.60 -1.83 -6.42
CA GLU A 190 17.88 -0.44 -6.77
C GLU A 190 19.28 0.00 -6.33
N THR A 191 19.69 -0.38 -5.12
CA THR A 191 20.93 0.08 -4.51
C THR A 191 22.12 -0.85 -4.72
N GLY A 192 21.88 -2.11 -5.04
CA GLY A 192 22.91 -3.16 -5.06
C GLY A 192 23.39 -3.58 -3.65
N ASN A 193 22.78 -3.07 -2.58
CA ASN A 193 23.19 -3.33 -1.19
C ASN A 193 22.75 -4.72 -0.71
N LEU A 194 23.40 -5.77 -1.21
CA LEU A 194 23.12 -7.13 -0.79
C LEU A 194 23.55 -7.40 0.67
N ALA A 195 24.53 -6.64 1.19
CA ALA A 195 25.01 -6.78 2.57
C ALA A 195 23.91 -6.49 3.60
N PHE A 196 22.88 -5.73 3.23
CA PHE A 196 21.71 -5.49 4.07
C PHE A 196 21.03 -6.78 4.52
N MET A 197 21.09 -7.85 3.72
CA MET A 197 20.51 -9.14 4.10
C MET A 197 21.17 -9.78 5.34
N ASP A 198 22.37 -9.36 5.70
CA ASP A 198 23.11 -9.85 6.85
C ASP A 198 22.99 -8.93 8.08
N GLU A 199 22.36 -7.78 7.93
CA GLU A 199 22.16 -6.85 9.03
C GLU A 199 21.23 -7.43 10.09
N GLU A 200 21.65 -7.35 11.36
CA GLU A 200 20.88 -7.87 12.49
C GLU A 200 19.89 -6.81 13.00
N ILE A 201 18.60 -7.16 12.99
CA ILE A 201 17.49 -6.34 13.47
C ILE A 201 16.83 -7.04 14.67
N THR A 202 16.45 -6.27 15.68
CA THR A 202 15.72 -6.75 16.86
C THR A 202 14.27 -7.10 16.48
N TRP A 203 13.72 -8.18 17.01
CA TRP A 203 12.28 -8.44 16.92
C TRP A 203 11.49 -7.47 17.81
N SER A 204 10.21 -7.24 17.49
CA SER A 204 9.40 -6.28 18.24
C SER A 204 9.18 -6.68 19.69
N ASN A 205 9.01 -7.98 19.97
CA ASN A 205 8.55 -8.50 21.24
C ASN A 205 9.62 -9.26 22.05
N VAL A 206 10.83 -9.40 21.52
CA VAL A 206 11.96 -10.06 22.22
C VAL A 206 13.27 -9.36 21.87
N GLU A 207 14.22 -9.27 22.82
CA GLU A 207 15.52 -8.59 22.66
C GLU A 207 16.45 -9.28 21.66
N GLU A 208 16.14 -10.51 21.28
CA GLU A 208 16.92 -11.25 20.30
C GLU A 208 16.94 -10.52 18.95
N LYS A 209 18.07 -10.59 18.27
CA LYS A 209 18.27 -10.08 16.92
C LYS A 209 18.37 -11.22 15.92
N ALA A 210 17.96 -10.93 14.71
CA ALA A 210 18.14 -11.83 13.58
C ALA A 210 18.52 -11.06 12.33
N SER A 211 19.16 -11.71 11.37
CA SER A 211 19.46 -11.10 10.10
C SER A 211 18.17 -10.76 9.33
N VAL A 212 18.22 -9.75 8.46
CA VAL A 212 17.10 -9.43 7.55
C VAL A 212 16.68 -10.67 6.75
N TYR A 213 17.64 -11.50 6.36
CA TYR A 213 17.36 -12.79 5.71
C TYR A 213 16.48 -13.71 6.57
N GLU A 214 16.77 -13.79 7.87
CA GLU A 214 15.96 -14.60 8.80
C GLU A 214 14.59 -13.96 9.07
N HIS A 215 14.49 -12.63 9.16
CA HIS A 215 13.21 -11.92 9.22
C HIS A 215 12.29 -12.31 8.05
N LEU A 216 12.83 -12.37 6.85
CA LEU A 216 12.06 -12.79 5.67
C LEU A 216 11.69 -14.28 5.74
N LYS A 217 12.57 -15.16 6.19
CA LYS A 217 12.23 -16.60 6.41
C LYS A 217 11.07 -16.73 7.39
N ARG A 218 11.10 -15.99 8.51
CA ARG A 218 10.03 -16.01 9.51
C ARG A 218 8.70 -15.48 8.97
N ALA A 219 8.71 -14.50 8.07
CA ALA A 219 7.49 -14.03 7.40
C ALA A 219 6.84 -15.14 6.55
N ILE A 220 7.64 -15.96 5.87
CA ILE A 220 7.16 -17.17 5.18
C ILE A 220 6.60 -18.18 6.19
N ASP A 221 7.36 -18.47 7.28
CA ASP A 221 6.94 -19.40 8.33
C ASP A 221 5.60 -18.96 8.95
N PHE A 222 5.40 -17.67 9.18
CA PHE A 222 4.12 -17.16 9.68
C PHE A 222 2.97 -17.58 8.78
N SER A 223 3.07 -17.36 7.48
CA SER A 223 2.04 -17.72 6.52
C SER A 223 1.85 -19.24 6.43
N MET A 224 2.96 -20.01 6.46
CA MET A 224 2.93 -21.48 6.42
C MET A 224 2.37 -22.13 7.70
N ASN A 225 2.46 -21.44 8.83
CA ASN A 225 1.88 -21.88 10.11
C ASN A 225 0.39 -21.48 10.23
N HIS A 226 -0.12 -20.67 9.32
CA HIS A 226 -1.51 -20.22 9.28
C HIS A 226 -2.19 -20.65 7.98
N LEU A 227 -2.19 -21.96 7.70
CA LEU A 227 -2.88 -22.53 6.55
C LEU A 227 -4.30 -22.97 6.93
N GLY A 228 -5.24 -22.76 6.01
CA GLY A 228 -6.60 -23.28 6.12
C GLY A 228 -6.71 -24.74 5.72
N PRO A 229 -7.95 -25.27 5.63
CA PRO A 229 -8.20 -26.70 5.41
C PRO A 229 -7.65 -27.30 4.12
N HIS A 230 -7.48 -26.49 3.07
CA HIS A 230 -6.93 -26.93 1.78
C HIS A 230 -5.40 -26.80 1.73
N GLY A 231 -4.78 -26.32 2.80
CA GLY A 231 -3.34 -26.07 2.88
C GLY A 231 -2.92 -24.86 2.06
N LEU A 232 -3.76 -23.83 2.03
CA LEU A 232 -3.50 -22.50 1.48
C LEU A 232 -3.60 -21.46 2.61
N PRO A 233 -2.97 -20.29 2.48
CA PRO A 233 -2.97 -19.28 3.55
C PRO A 233 -4.37 -18.85 3.97
N ALA A 234 -4.60 -18.88 5.28
CA ALA A 234 -5.82 -18.37 5.89
C ALA A 234 -5.91 -16.85 5.73
N GLY A 235 -7.12 -16.32 5.60
CA GLY A 235 -7.36 -14.88 5.51
C GLY A 235 -7.26 -14.15 6.85
N LEU A 236 -7.25 -14.87 7.96
CA LEU A 236 -7.18 -14.36 9.33
C LEU A 236 -8.20 -13.24 9.61
N HIS A 237 -7.78 -12.20 10.35
CA HIS A 237 -8.64 -11.07 10.66
C HIS A 237 -9.00 -10.22 9.43
N ALA A 238 -8.05 -10.09 8.52
CA ALA A 238 -8.21 -9.50 7.19
C ALA A 238 -6.95 -9.78 6.36
N ASP A 239 -7.08 -9.74 5.04
CA ASP A 239 -5.97 -9.47 4.12
C ASP A 239 -5.97 -7.96 3.76
N TRP A 240 -5.44 -7.57 2.61
CA TRP A 240 -5.45 -6.17 2.17
C TRP A 240 -6.87 -5.56 2.14
N ASN A 241 -7.89 -6.35 1.88
CA ASN A 241 -9.27 -5.95 2.05
C ASN A 241 -9.66 -6.02 3.52
N ASP A 242 -9.60 -4.91 4.25
CA ASP A 242 -9.95 -4.82 5.67
C ASP A 242 -11.38 -5.30 5.98
N CYS A 243 -12.27 -5.21 5.00
CA CYS A 243 -13.66 -5.61 5.12
C CYS A 243 -13.95 -7.06 4.67
N LEU A 244 -12.90 -7.86 4.44
CA LEU A 244 -13.03 -9.28 4.12
C LEU A 244 -12.36 -10.13 5.21
N ARG A 245 -13.17 -10.59 6.16
CA ARG A 245 -12.75 -11.40 7.31
C ARG A 245 -13.03 -12.86 7.02
N LEU A 246 -11.98 -13.63 6.73
CA LEU A 246 -12.11 -15.04 6.39
C LEU A 246 -11.82 -15.97 7.58
N GLY A 247 -11.27 -15.45 8.67
CA GLY A 247 -10.96 -16.25 9.86
C GLY A 247 -9.78 -17.20 9.66
N LYS A 248 -9.69 -18.19 10.54
CA LYS A 248 -8.59 -19.17 10.56
C LYS A 248 -8.78 -20.32 9.57
N ASN A 249 -10.02 -20.59 9.15
CA ASN A 249 -10.36 -21.69 8.24
C ASN A 249 -10.68 -21.20 6.83
N GLY A 250 -11.06 -19.94 6.64
CA GLY A 250 -11.21 -19.36 5.31
C GLY A 250 -9.86 -19.00 4.72
N GLU A 251 -9.71 -19.17 3.42
CA GLU A 251 -8.43 -19.05 2.71
C GLU A 251 -8.48 -17.92 1.68
N SER A 252 -7.43 -17.11 1.61
CA SER A 252 -7.31 -15.97 0.70
C SER A 252 -6.44 -16.29 -0.50
N SER A 253 -7.00 -16.21 -1.70
CA SER A 253 -6.22 -16.37 -2.93
C SER A 253 -5.20 -15.24 -3.12
N PHE A 254 -5.54 -14.04 -2.66
CA PHE A 254 -4.64 -12.90 -2.68
C PHE A 254 -3.39 -13.14 -1.83
N VAL A 255 -3.57 -13.59 -0.58
CA VAL A 255 -2.44 -13.91 0.33
C VAL A 255 -1.62 -15.09 -0.21
N ALA A 256 -2.28 -16.10 -0.80
CA ALA A 256 -1.59 -17.24 -1.41
C ALA A 256 -0.71 -16.81 -2.60
N MET A 257 -1.16 -15.85 -3.41
CA MET A 257 -0.37 -15.31 -4.51
C MET A 257 0.77 -14.41 -4.02
N GLN A 258 0.56 -13.67 -2.93
CA GLN A 258 1.64 -12.92 -2.27
C GLN A 258 2.71 -13.87 -1.70
N LEU A 259 2.30 -14.94 -1.04
CA LEU A 259 3.22 -15.98 -0.56
C LEU A 259 3.98 -16.64 -1.71
N TYR A 260 3.30 -16.94 -2.82
CA TYR A 260 3.95 -17.45 -4.02
C TYR A 260 5.02 -16.48 -4.56
N TYR A 261 4.74 -15.18 -4.54
CA TYR A 261 5.71 -14.15 -4.90
C TYR A 261 6.86 -14.05 -3.91
N ALA A 262 6.56 -14.17 -2.61
CA ALA A 262 7.57 -14.19 -1.57
C ALA A 262 8.57 -15.35 -1.76
N PHE A 263 8.12 -16.54 -2.13
CA PHE A 263 9.00 -17.66 -2.49
C PHE A 263 9.92 -17.30 -3.66
N THR A 264 9.38 -16.67 -4.71
CA THR A 264 10.17 -16.25 -5.88
C THR A 264 11.28 -15.26 -5.50
N ILE A 265 10.98 -14.29 -4.65
CA ILE A 265 11.95 -13.31 -4.17
C ILE A 265 12.97 -13.97 -3.25
N MET A 266 12.48 -14.74 -2.29
CA MET A 266 13.34 -15.38 -1.30
C MET A 266 14.33 -16.38 -1.92
N ARG A 267 13.90 -17.09 -2.98
CA ARG A 267 14.76 -17.97 -3.75
C ARG A 267 15.97 -17.22 -4.34
N LYS A 268 15.76 -16.01 -4.86
CA LYS A 268 16.86 -15.17 -5.37
C LYS A 268 17.85 -14.77 -4.27
N PHE A 269 17.36 -14.44 -3.07
CA PHE A 269 18.23 -14.15 -1.93
C PHE A 269 18.96 -15.41 -1.44
N ALA A 270 18.28 -16.56 -1.38
CA ALA A 270 18.88 -17.83 -0.99
C ALA A 270 19.99 -18.27 -1.99
N GLU A 271 19.83 -18.02 -3.29
CA GLU A 271 20.87 -18.22 -4.28
C GLU A 271 22.12 -17.37 -4.01
N LYS A 272 21.93 -16.08 -3.66
CA LYS A 272 23.04 -15.19 -3.30
C LYS A 272 23.74 -15.60 -2.00
N LYS A 273 23.01 -16.23 -1.08
CA LYS A 273 23.51 -16.78 0.18
C LYS A 273 24.07 -18.18 0.05
N ASN A 274 23.92 -18.86 -1.08
CA ASN A 274 24.25 -20.28 -1.31
C ASN A 274 23.51 -21.23 -0.35
N ASP A 275 22.30 -20.87 0.08
CA ASP A 275 21.44 -21.65 0.97
C ASP A 275 20.66 -22.70 0.16
N THR A 276 21.38 -23.76 -0.24
CA THR A 276 20.85 -24.80 -1.14
C THR A 276 19.72 -25.61 -0.52
N GLU A 277 19.75 -25.81 0.79
CA GLU A 277 18.69 -26.52 1.54
C GLU A 277 17.38 -25.71 1.49
N TYR A 278 17.48 -24.43 1.76
CA TYR A 278 16.31 -23.56 1.73
C TYR A 278 15.77 -23.36 0.32
N ILE A 279 16.62 -23.30 -0.71
CA ILE A 279 16.19 -23.29 -2.11
C ILE A 279 15.34 -24.53 -2.42
N ALA A 280 15.78 -25.72 -2.01
CA ALA A 280 15.02 -26.95 -2.24
C ALA A 280 13.66 -26.94 -1.51
N TYR A 281 13.61 -26.39 -0.30
CA TYR A 281 12.36 -26.17 0.43
C TYR A 281 11.42 -25.20 -0.32
N LEU A 282 11.94 -24.04 -0.76
CA LEU A 282 11.17 -23.03 -1.48
C LEU A 282 10.59 -23.59 -2.80
N ASP A 283 11.41 -24.25 -3.60
CA ASP A 283 11.01 -24.83 -4.90
C ASP A 283 9.88 -25.86 -4.72
N LYS A 284 10.00 -26.72 -3.72
CA LYS A 284 8.97 -27.72 -3.41
C LYS A 284 7.68 -27.09 -2.93
N THR A 285 7.77 -26.12 -2.01
CA THR A 285 6.61 -25.51 -1.39
C THR A 285 5.89 -24.59 -2.35
N GLN A 286 6.63 -23.82 -3.15
CA GLN A 286 6.06 -22.95 -4.18
C GLN A 286 5.29 -23.76 -5.22
N LYS A 287 5.83 -24.91 -5.65
CA LYS A 287 5.16 -25.81 -6.59
C LYS A 287 3.85 -26.33 -6.01
N ASP A 288 3.85 -26.82 -4.76
CA ASP A 288 2.65 -27.34 -4.08
C ASP A 288 1.56 -26.27 -3.96
N ILE A 289 1.93 -25.08 -3.50
CA ILE A 289 1.00 -23.95 -3.36
C ILE A 289 0.45 -23.54 -4.73
N GLY A 290 1.28 -23.43 -5.75
CA GLY A 290 0.85 -23.07 -7.12
C GLY A 290 -0.10 -24.10 -7.74
N GLU A 291 0.16 -25.40 -7.56
CA GLU A 291 -0.74 -26.46 -8.02
C GLU A 291 -2.10 -26.39 -7.31
N LYS A 292 -2.12 -26.15 -6.00
CA LYS A 292 -3.36 -25.97 -5.22
C LYS A 292 -4.14 -24.75 -5.68
N ILE A 293 -3.49 -23.58 -5.85
CA ILE A 293 -4.15 -22.35 -6.31
C ILE A 293 -4.83 -22.60 -7.67
N ASN A 294 -4.09 -23.16 -8.61
CA ASN A 294 -4.65 -23.44 -9.96
C ASN A 294 -5.80 -24.44 -9.92
N LYS A 295 -5.70 -25.49 -9.11
CA LYS A 295 -6.72 -26.52 -9.02
C LYS A 295 -8.01 -26.03 -8.36
N LEU A 296 -7.88 -25.16 -7.35
CA LEU A 296 -9.00 -24.81 -6.48
C LEU A 296 -9.68 -23.49 -6.86
N TRP A 297 -8.92 -22.55 -7.45
CA TRP A 297 -9.41 -21.20 -7.67
C TRP A 297 -9.41 -20.72 -9.13
N TRP A 298 -8.78 -21.46 -10.08
CA TRP A 298 -8.91 -21.14 -11.49
C TRP A 298 -10.27 -21.58 -12.04
N GLU A 299 -11.05 -20.63 -12.56
CA GLU A 299 -12.38 -20.88 -13.11
C GLU A 299 -12.49 -20.26 -14.53
N ASP A 300 -12.07 -21.03 -15.55
CA ASP A 300 -12.11 -20.70 -16.98
C ASP A 300 -11.33 -19.46 -17.43
N ASP A 301 -11.68 -18.27 -16.92
CA ASP A 301 -11.14 -16.98 -17.32
C ASP A 301 -10.78 -16.06 -16.13
N ARG A 302 -10.81 -16.56 -14.90
CA ARG A 302 -10.51 -15.82 -13.68
C ARG A 302 -10.05 -16.70 -12.54
N PHE A 303 -9.40 -16.08 -11.56
CA PHE A 303 -9.16 -16.70 -10.26
C PHE A 303 -10.21 -16.24 -9.25
N ASN A 304 -10.75 -17.18 -8.49
CA ASN A 304 -11.69 -16.91 -7.42
C ASN A 304 -10.99 -16.17 -6.26
N ARG A 305 -11.77 -15.48 -5.42
CA ARG A 305 -11.24 -14.66 -4.32
C ARG A 305 -10.73 -15.48 -3.14
N GLY A 306 -11.26 -16.67 -2.94
CA GLY A 306 -10.87 -17.56 -1.84
C GLY A 306 -11.99 -18.48 -1.37
N PHE A 307 -11.85 -18.94 -0.13
CA PHE A 307 -12.87 -19.71 0.57
C PHE A 307 -13.36 -18.99 1.82
N LYS A 308 -14.66 -19.03 2.08
CA LYS A 308 -15.24 -18.64 3.37
C LYS A 308 -14.78 -19.62 4.47
N GLU A 309 -14.95 -19.24 5.72
CA GLU A 309 -14.67 -20.12 6.86
C GLU A 309 -15.51 -21.42 6.84
N THR A 310 -16.64 -21.42 6.15
CA THR A 310 -17.52 -22.57 5.90
C THR A 310 -17.04 -23.50 4.78
N GLY A 311 -15.97 -23.12 4.05
CA GLY A 311 -15.44 -23.86 2.90
C GLY A 311 -16.09 -23.54 1.55
N GLU A 312 -17.03 -22.61 1.50
CA GLU A 312 -17.65 -22.17 0.25
C GLU A 312 -16.74 -21.20 -0.51
N LEU A 313 -16.74 -21.26 -1.84
CA LEU A 313 -16.01 -20.33 -2.70
C LEU A 313 -16.55 -18.89 -2.58
N ILE A 314 -15.65 -17.94 -2.81
CA ILE A 314 -15.93 -16.51 -2.95
C ILE A 314 -15.38 -16.05 -4.30
N GLY A 315 -16.17 -15.27 -5.03
CA GLY A 315 -15.75 -14.72 -6.32
C GLY A 315 -15.87 -15.71 -7.47
N SER A 316 -16.74 -16.72 -7.32
CA SER A 316 -17.09 -17.64 -8.41
C SER A 316 -18.08 -16.97 -9.38
N LYS A 317 -18.02 -17.34 -10.64
CA LYS A 317 -19.03 -16.96 -11.66
C LYS A 317 -20.47 -17.28 -11.27
N LYS A 318 -20.66 -18.20 -10.31
CA LYS A 318 -21.96 -18.60 -9.80
C LYS A 318 -22.51 -17.67 -8.72
N ASP A 319 -21.65 -16.84 -8.15
CA ASP A 319 -22.07 -15.88 -7.13
C ASP A 319 -22.90 -14.78 -7.79
N PRO A 320 -24.10 -14.49 -7.27
CA PRO A 320 -24.95 -13.44 -7.82
C PRO A 320 -24.36 -12.05 -7.62
N GLU A 321 -23.53 -11.88 -6.60
CA GLU A 321 -22.81 -10.65 -6.24
C GLU A 321 -21.35 -10.97 -5.95
N ALA A 322 -20.48 -10.01 -6.15
CA ALA A 322 -19.04 -10.14 -5.95
C ALA A 322 -18.41 -11.34 -6.70
N SER A 323 -18.89 -11.64 -7.90
CA SER A 323 -18.43 -12.77 -8.71
C SER A 323 -17.08 -12.51 -9.40
N MET A 324 -16.62 -11.25 -9.45
CA MET A 324 -15.35 -10.85 -10.02
C MET A 324 -14.60 -9.94 -9.06
N TRP A 325 -13.33 -10.25 -8.80
CA TRP A 325 -12.42 -9.48 -7.92
C TRP A 325 -11.13 -9.14 -8.63
N LEU A 326 -10.65 -7.90 -8.45
CA LEU A 326 -9.44 -7.40 -9.10
C LEU A 326 -8.15 -8.00 -8.52
N ASN A 327 -8.09 -8.13 -7.18
CA ASN A 327 -6.88 -8.57 -6.47
C ASN A 327 -6.30 -9.89 -7.00
N PRO A 328 -7.06 -11.01 -7.11
CA PRO A 328 -6.48 -12.26 -7.56
C PRO A 328 -6.08 -12.23 -9.03
N GLN A 329 -6.74 -11.44 -9.87
CA GLN A 329 -6.38 -11.37 -11.28
C GLN A 329 -5.02 -10.69 -11.46
N THR A 330 -4.86 -9.50 -10.86
CA THR A 330 -3.61 -8.74 -10.97
C THR A 330 -2.44 -9.46 -10.29
N TRP A 331 -2.66 -10.04 -9.12
CA TRP A 331 -1.62 -10.72 -8.37
C TRP A 331 -1.26 -12.10 -8.93
N SER A 332 -2.14 -12.76 -9.68
CA SER A 332 -1.76 -13.97 -10.43
C SER A 332 -0.68 -13.69 -11.45
N VAL A 333 -0.69 -12.49 -12.04
CA VAL A 333 0.32 -12.01 -13.00
C VAL A 333 1.57 -11.51 -12.26
N ILE A 334 1.41 -10.62 -11.28
CA ILE A 334 2.52 -10.01 -10.53
C ILE A 334 3.39 -11.08 -9.86
N SER A 335 2.77 -12.09 -9.28
CA SER A 335 3.48 -13.20 -8.63
C SER A 335 4.18 -14.16 -9.61
N GLY A 336 3.81 -14.13 -10.88
CA GLY A 336 4.29 -15.08 -11.88
C GLY A 336 3.61 -16.46 -11.80
N LEU A 337 2.49 -16.56 -11.06
CA LEU A 337 1.73 -17.80 -10.91
C LEU A 337 1.00 -18.18 -12.20
N ALA A 338 0.30 -17.21 -12.82
CA ALA A 338 -0.52 -17.44 -13.99
C ALA A 338 0.34 -17.78 -15.20
N THR A 339 -0.07 -18.80 -15.97
CA THR A 339 0.44 -18.99 -17.32
C THR A 339 0.05 -17.80 -18.20
N ARG A 340 0.73 -17.60 -19.32
CA ARG A 340 0.38 -16.53 -20.26
C ARG A 340 -1.09 -16.60 -20.69
N GLU A 341 -1.59 -17.77 -20.99
CA GLU A 341 -3.00 -17.96 -21.38
C GLU A 341 -3.97 -17.59 -20.25
N GLN A 342 -3.67 -17.99 -19.02
CA GLN A 342 -4.48 -17.62 -17.85
C GLN A 342 -4.46 -16.11 -17.62
N ALA A 343 -3.29 -15.49 -17.69
CA ALA A 343 -3.12 -14.06 -17.53
C ALA A 343 -3.91 -13.26 -18.56
N ASP A 344 -3.80 -13.62 -19.85
CA ASP A 344 -4.54 -12.95 -20.92
C ASP A 344 -6.07 -13.06 -20.73
N LYS A 345 -6.57 -14.23 -20.30
CA LYS A 345 -8.00 -14.42 -19.98
C LYS A 345 -8.43 -13.63 -18.77
N ALA A 346 -7.63 -13.64 -17.71
CA ALA A 346 -7.93 -12.92 -16.47
C ALA A 346 -7.99 -11.39 -16.70
N MET A 347 -7.00 -10.83 -17.44
CA MET A 347 -6.97 -9.42 -17.77
C MET A 347 -8.12 -9.02 -18.70
N ALA A 348 -8.47 -9.85 -19.68
CA ALA A 348 -9.66 -9.62 -20.51
C ALA A 348 -10.97 -9.60 -19.70
N SER A 349 -11.06 -10.43 -18.65
CA SER A 349 -12.20 -10.44 -17.74
C SER A 349 -12.23 -9.19 -16.84
N VAL A 350 -11.06 -8.69 -16.42
CA VAL A 350 -10.94 -7.40 -15.69
C VAL A 350 -11.45 -6.26 -16.56
N ASP A 351 -11.00 -6.15 -17.81
CA ASP A 351 -11.45 -5.09 -18.72
C ASP A 351 -12.96 -5.15 -18.95
N ARG A 352 -13.51 -6.35 -19.16
CA ARG A 352 -14.93 -6.54 -19.44
C ARG A 352 -15.85 -6.26 -18.25
N GLU A 353 -15.45 -6.65 -17.02
CA GLU A 353 -16.36 -6.69 -15.87
C GLU A 353 -16.06 -5.65 -14.80
N LEU A 354 -14.81 -5.23 -14.67
CA LEU A 354 -14.39 -4.29 -13.63
C LEU A 354 -14.06 -2.90 -14.15
N ASN A 355 -13.62 -2.76 -15.42
CA ASN A 355 -13.14 -1.49 -15.93
C ASN A 355 -14.25 -0.46 -16.09
N THR A 356 -13.89 0.81 -15.90
CA THR A 356 -14.75 1.99 -16.06
C THR A 356 -13.92 3.16 -16.63
N ALA A 357 -14.56 4.26 -16.99
CA ALA A 357 -13.85 5.48 -17.42
C ALA A 357 -13.00 6.15 -16.31
N TYR A 358 -12.95 5.57 -15.10
CA TYR A 358 -12.25 6.12 -13.93
C TYR A 358 -11.27 5.12 -13.30
N GLY A 359 -11.05 4.00 -13.96
CA GLY A 359 -10.27 2.87 -13.50
C GLY A 359 -11.14 1.64 -13.17
N ALA A 360 -10.49 0.56 -12.76
CA ALA A 360 -11.15 -0.70 -12.47
C ALA A 360 -11.68 -0.77 -11.03
N LYS A 361 -12.91 -1.27 -10.89
CA LYS A 361 -13.52 -1.58 -9.58
C LYS A 361 -12.74 -2.66 -8.87
N ILE A 362 -12.75 -2.61 -7.53
CA ILE A 362 -12.13 -3.67 -6.73
C ILE A 362 -12.88 -5.01 -6.86
N MET A 363 -14.18 -4.95 -7.03
CA MET A 363 -15.03 -6.11 -7.31
C MET A 363 -16.35 -5.72 -8.00
N ALA A 364 -16.99 -6.67 -8.67
CA ALA A 364 -18.32 -6.53 -9.28
C ALA A 364 -19.03 -7.90 -9.37
N PRO A 365 -20.38 -7.89 -9.40
CA PRO A 365 -21.27 -6.82 -8.93
C PRO A 365 -21.04 -6.48 -7.46
N SER A 366 -21.39 -5.26 -7.04
CA SER A 366 -21.32 -4.90 -5.62
C SER A 366 -22.30 -5.76 -4.79
N TYR A 367 -21.98 -5.97 -3.52
CA TYR A 367 -22.91 -6.58 -2.57
C TYR A 367 -24.12 -5.67 -2.33
N VAL A 368 -25.32 -6.29 -2.32
CA VAL A 368 -26.59 -5.65 -1.98
C VAL A 368 -27.32 -6.52 -0.95
N ASP A 369 -27.60 -7.78 -1.30
CA ASP A 369 -28.42 -8.69 -0.51
C ASP A 369 -27.74 -10.04 -0.20
N HIS A 370 -26.64 -10.38 -0.90
CA HIS A 370 -26.05 -11.72 -0.86
C HIS A 370 -24.63 -11.73 -0.26
N TYR A 371 -24.38 -10.93 0.78
CA TYR A 371 -23.12 -10.96 1.49
C TYR A 371 -23.16 -11.87 2.72
N PHE A 372 -22.01 -12.44 3.08
CA PHE A 372 -21.87 -13.29 4.26
C PHE A 372 -21.27 -12.50 5.43
N ASP A 373 -21.35 -13.00 6.65
CA ASP A 373 -20.94 -12.30 7.88
C ASP A 373 -19.49 -11.79 7.86
N GLY A 374 -18.59 -12.49 7.16
CA GLY A 374 -17.20 -12.05 6.97
C GLY A 374 -17.00 -10.96 5.90
N ALA A 375 -18.01 -10.70 5.06
CA ALA A 375 -17.96 -9.70 4.00
C ALA A 375 -18.51 -8.34 4.47
N LEU A 376 -17.80 -7.68 5.39
CA LEU A 376 -18.20 -6.36 5.92
C LEU A 376 -18.29 -5.28 4.82
N ALA A 377 -17.74 -5.52 3.65
CA ALA A 377 -17.93 -4.68 2.47
C ALA A 377 -19.41 -4.45 2.16
N GLY A 378 -20.27 -5.45 2.36
CA GLY A 378 -21.71 -5.34 2.18
C GLY A 378 -22.41 -4.30 3.07
N LEU A 379 -21.75 -3.80 4.10
CA LEU A 379 -22.25 -2.69 4.93
C LEU A 379 -22.12 -1.31 4.27
N PHE A 380 -21.32 -1.21 3.21
CA PHE A 380 -21.18 0.04 2.44
C PHE A 380 -22.18 0.06 1.27
N PRO A 381 -22.68 1.23 0.87
CA PRO A 381 -23.47 1.35 -0.35
C PRO A 381 -22.72 0.77 -1.56
N PRO A 382 -23.42 0.19 -2.54
CA PRO A 382 -22.81 -0.31 -3.76
C PRO A 382 -21.93 0.73 -4.45
N SER A 383 -20.81 0.29 -5.00
CA SER A 383 -19.81 1.13 -5.68
C SER A 383 -19.08 2.15 -4.78
N THR A 384 -19.11 1.91 -3.47
CA THR A 384 -18.36 2.73 -2.50
C THR A 384 -17.37 1.87 -1.70
N LYS A 385 -16.23 2.46 -1.34
CA LYS A 385 -15.18 1.78 -0.57
C LYS A 385 -14.92 0.37 -1.12
N GLU A 386 -14.81 -0.62 -0.23
CA GLU A 386 -14.54 -2.02 -0.58
C GLU A 386 -15.73 -2.73 -1.20
N ASN A 387 -16.92 -2.10 -1.24
CA ASN A 387 -18.08 -2.63 -1.95
C ASN A 387 -18.15 -2.19 -3.41
N GLY A 388 -17.10 -2.47 -4.18
CA GLY A 388 -17.04 -2.16 -5.60
C GLY A 388 -16.55 -0.75 -5.94
N GLY A 389 -15.92 -0.02 -5.00
CA GLY A 389 -15.22 1.23 -5.29
C GLY A 389 -13.95 1.01 -6.12
N ILE A 390 -13.41 2.09 -6.69
CA ILE A 390 -12.17 2.09 -7.47
C ILE A 390 -11.05 2.59 -6.56
N PHE A 391 -10.26 1.66 -6.01
CA PHE A 391 -9.11 2.03 -5.16
C PHE A 391 -7.92 2.45 -6.01
N SER A 392 -7.28 3.57 -5.67
CA SER A 392 -6.12 4.06 -6.40
C SER A 392 -4.93 3.11 -6.36
N GLN A 393 -4.70 2.45 -5.23
CA GLN A 393 -3.61 1.48 -5.10
C GLN A 393 -3.79 0.27 -6.02
N THR A 394 -5.00 -0.25 -6.16
CA THR A 394 -5.25 -1.42 -7.02
C THR A 394 -5.09 -1.11 -8.50
N GLN A 395 -5.22 0.16 -8.90
CA GLN A 395 -4.91 0.59 -10.27
C GLN A 395 -3.40 0.40 -10.56
N GLY A 396 -2.55 0.70 -9.58
CA GLY A 396 -1.11 0.44 -9.72
C GLY A 396 -0.80 -1.03 -9.97
N TRP A 397 -1.51 -1.95 -9.31
CA TRP A 397 -1.35 -3.39 -9.57
C TRP A 397 -1.82 -3.79 -10.96
N LEU A 398 -2.93 -3.22 -11.43
CA LEU A 398 -3.46 -3.48 -12.77
C LEU A 398 -2.50 -2.99 -13.85
N ILE A 399 -2.00 -1.77 -13.72
CA ILE A 399 -1.01 -1.18 -14.63
C ILE A 399 0.27 -2.02 -14.64
N LEU A 400 0.75 -2.47 -13.47
CA LEU A 400 1.94 -3.30 -13.36
C LEU A 400 1.72 -4.68 -14.02
N ALA A 401 0.56 -5.31 -13.80
CA ALA A 401 0.25 -6.59 -14.39
C ALA A 401 0.27 -6.53 -15.94
N GLU A 402 -0.37 -5.53 -16.53
CA GLU A 402 -0.34 -5.32 -17.99
C GLU A 402 1.06 -5.00 -18.52
N ALA A 403 1.83 -4.20 -17.77
CA ALA A 403 3.22 -3.92 -18.15
C ALA A 403 4.10 -5.17 -18.12
N LEU A 404 3.93 -6.05 -17.13
CA LEU A 404 4.64 -7.33 -17.04
C LEU A 404 4.28 -8.28 -18.18
N LEU A 405 3.05 -8.21 -18.67
CA LEU A 405 2.61 -8.97 -19.86
C LEU A 405 3.09 -8.37 -21.19
N GLY A 406 3.71 -7.17 -21.17
CA GLY A 406 4.12 -6.45 -22.37
C GLY A 406 2.96 -5.71 -23.06
N ASN A 407 1.81 -5.57 -22.41
CA ASN A 407 0.61 -4.90 -22.92
C ASN A 407 0.68 -3.39 -22.63
N GLY A 408 1.70 -2.69 -23.16
CA GLY A 408 1.97 -1.30 -22.83
C GLY A 408 0.81 -0.33 -23.13
N ASN A 409 0.01 -0.60 -24.17
CA ASN A 409 -1.15 0.22 -24.52
C ASN A 409 -2.26 0.09 -23.45
N GLU A 410 -2.53 -1.10 -22.96
CA GLU A 410 -3.52 -1.34 -21.91
C GLU A 410 -3.03 -0.76 -20.58
N ALA A 411 -1.76 -0.94 -20.24
CA ALA A 411 -1.17 -0.31 -19.06
C ALA A 411 -1.31 1.21 -19.10
N PHE A 412 -1.09 1.84 -20.25
CA PHE A 412 -1.24 3.28 -20.41
C PHE A 412 -2.70 3.73 -20.35
N LYS A 413 -3.63 2.97 -20.95
CA LYS A 413 -5.08 3.20 -20.85
C LYS A 413 -5.52 3.24 -19.38
N TYR A 414 -5.17 2.21 -18.58
CA TYR A 414 -5.53 2.16 -17.16
C TYR A 414 -4.88 3.27 -16.34
N PHE A 415 -3.67 3.68 -16.71
CA PHE A 415 -3.04 4.86 -16.12
C PHE A 415 -3.86 6.13 -16.41
N GLU A 416 -4.25 6.37 -17.64
CA GLU A 416 -5.04 7.56 -18.02
C GLU A 416 -6.40 7.58 -17.33
N GLU A 417 -7.11 6.45 -17.28
CA GLU A 417 -8.43 6.32 -16.64
C GLU A 417 -8.38 6.65 -15.13
N SER A 418 -7.29 6.30 -14.44
CA SER A 418 -7.14 6.49 -13.00
C SER A 418 -6.32 7.73 -12.60
N SER A 419 -5.61 8.36 -13.54
CA SER A 419 -4.70 9.47 -13.25
C SER A 419 -5.45 10.75 -12.89
N PRO A 420 -5.06 11.45 -11.81
CA PRO A 420 -5.63 12.75 -11.45
C PRO A 420 -5.58 13.78 -12.58
N SER A 421 -4.46 13.85 -13.31
CA SER A 421 -4.27 14.81 -14.41
C SER A 421 -5.21 14.59 -15.57
N SER A 422 -5.65 13.35 -15.81
CA SER A 422 -6.62 13.02 -16.87
C SER A 422 -8.08 13.32 -16.48
N GLN A 423 -8.31 13.62 -15.21
CA GLN A 423 -9.64 13.90 -14.65
C GLN A 423 -9.83 15.37 -14.23
N ASN A 424 -8.97 16.27 -14.70
CA ASN A 424 -8.98 17.69 -14.31
C ASN A 424 -10.26 18.43 -14.70
N ASP A 425 -10.90 18.06 -15.82
CA ASP A 425 -12.19 18.58 -16.26
C ASP A 425 -13.34 18.23 -15.30
N LYS A 426 -13.11 17.30 -14.37
CA LYS A 426 -14.07 16.82 -13.37
C LYS A 426 -13.71 17.26 -11.95
N ALA A 427 -12.95 18.33 -11.78
CA ALA A 427 -12.48 18.82 -10.48
C ALA A 427 -13.64 19.10 -9.51
N GLU A 428 -14.75 19.62 -10.00
CA GLU A 428 -15.97 19.89 -9.20
C GLU A 428 -16.58 18.60 -8.62
N VAL A 429 -16.44 17.48 -9.33
CA VAL A 429 -16.91 16.16 -8.87
C VAL A 429 -15.89 15.52 -7.94
N ARG A 430 -14.61 15.52 -8.33
CA ARG A 430 -13.54 14.91 -7.56
C ARG A 430 -13.30 15.59 -6.22
N LYS A 431 -13.38 16.91 -6.17
CA LYS A 431 -13.09 17.75 -4.98
C LYS A 431 -11.75 17.47 -4.33
N LEU A 432 -10.76 17.10 -5.14
CA LEU A 432 -9.37 16.87 -4.79
C LEU A 432 -8.48 17.75 -5.66
N GLU A 433 -7.28 18.03 -5.19
CA GLU A 433 -6.27 18.71 -5.98
C GLU A 433 -5.95 17.92 -7.26
N PRO A 434 -5.60 18.63 -8.37
CA PRO A 434 -5.44 17.99 -9.69
C PRO A 434 -4.39 16.88 -9.78
N TYR A 435 -3.52 16.79 -8.80
CA TYR A 435 -2.39 15.86 -8.73
C TYR A 435 -2.52 14.82 -7.62
N VAL A 436 -3.58 14.86 -6.82
CA VAL A 436 -3.76 13.96 -5.67
C VAL A 436 -4.53 12.71 -6.07
N HIS A 437 -3.95 11.55 -5.79
CA HIS A 437 -4.68 10.29 -5.78
C HIS A 437 -5.48 10.18 -4.48
N GLY A 438 -6.82 10.20 -4.56
CA GLY A 438 -7.66 9.83 -3.43
C GLY A 438 -7.50 8.35 -3.09
N GLN A 439 -7.90 7.94 -1.90
CA GLN A 439 -7.85 6.52 -1.53
C GLN A 439 -8.68 5.67 -2.51
N TYR A 440 -9.89 6.13 -2.83
CA TYR A 440 -10.77 5.48 -3.78
C TYR A 440 -11.71 6.49 -4.46
N THR A 441 -12.25 6.10 -5.61
CA THR A 441 -13.30 6.84 -6.33
C THR A 441 -14.62 6.10 -6.20
N CYS A 442 -15.66 6.80 -5.76
CA CYS A 442 -17.04 6.30 -5.71
C CYS A 442 -17.74 6.52 -7.02
N LEU A 443 -18.30 5.49 -7.62
CA LEU A 443 -19.10 5.63 -8.84
C LEU A 443 -20.48 6.27 -8.62
N LEU A 444 -20.96 6.31 -7.36
CA LEU A 444 -22.19 7.03 -7.01
C LEU A 444 -22.13 8.53 -7.28
N TYR A 445 -20.92 9.12 -7.25
CA TYR A 445 -20.71 10.54 -7.49
C TYR A 445 -20.40 10.87 -8.96
N THR A 446 -20.13 9.87 -9.78
CA THR A 446 -19.84 10.05 -11.22
C THR A 446 -21.06 9.85 -12.11
N SER A 447 -22.15 9.29 -11.58
CA SER A 447 -23.48 9.27 -12.19
C SER A 447 -24.40 10.17 -11.38
N PRO A 448 -25.23 11.02 -11.99
CA PRO A 448 -26.24 11.79 -11.26
C PRO A 448 -27.15 10.78 -10.52
N SER A 449 -26.95 10.68 -9.21
CA SER A 449 -27.84 9.90 -8.37
C SER A 449 -29.08 10.73 -8.06
N PRO A 450 -30.25 10.11 -7.88
CA PRO A 450 -31.45 10.84 -7.43
C PRO A 450 -31.26 11.59 -6.12
N ARG A 451 -30.23 11.23 -5.31
CA ARG A 451 -29.87 11.92 -4.06
C ARG A 451 -29.01 13.16 -4.29
N ASP A 452 -28.32 13.28 -5.43
CA ASP A 452 -27.51 14.46 -5.75
C ASP A 452 -28.38 15.63 -6.25
N THR A 453 -29.56 15.30 -6.78
CA THR A 453 -30.57 16.31 -7.17
C THR A 453 -31.37 16.86 -5.99
N GLU A 454 -31.36 16.19 -4.84
CA GLU A 454 -32.03 16.67 -3.62
C GLU A 454 -31.15 17.62 -2.76
N ARG A 455 -29.87 17.79 -3.10
CA ARG A 455 -28.92 18.65 -2.40
C ARG A 455 -28.43 19.86 -3.19
N SER A 456 -28.97 20.12 -4.39
CA SER A 456 -28.70 21.31 -5.20
C SER A 456 -29.74 22.40 -5.00
#